data_5c59ac012afbbc89c99b05b9da08d3b6
#
_entry.id   5c59ac012afbbc89c99b05b9da08d3b6
#
_cell.length_a   1.000
_cell.length_b   1.000
_cell.length_c   1.000
_cell.angle_alpha   90.00
_cell.angle_beta   90.00
_cell.angle_gamma   90.00
#
_symmetry.space_group_name_H-M   'P 1'
#
loop_
_entity.id
_entity.type
_entity.pdbx_description
1 polymer ?
#
loop_
_entity_poly.entity_id
_entity_poly.type
_entity_poly.pdbx_seq_one_letter_code
_entity_poly.pdbx_strand_id
1 'polypeptide(L)'
;EYKIKYILNDTISDTNCLKLSTRHLTEFRERRLMTVSGSTFNKDLSFISSVIQTAINDWGIYFPSNPCRAMKREKENQPRDRILEPEEQKELLESCALVNNPYLKPMVQFSIETAVRRSELLGIRYRNINFKNRTLLLTNTKNGKDRTIPLSEKAFLILQSQPRQFDGRVFPLTKNQVKHYWQQ
;
A
#
# COMPACT_ATOMS: atom_id res chain seq x y z
N GLU A 1 11.73 5.10 -2.45
CA GLU A 1 12.95 5.64 -1.81
C GLU A 1 13.79 4.54 -1.16
N TYR A 2 13.27 3.72 -0.24
CA TYR A 2 13.99 2.63 0.43
C TYR A 2 14.61 1.59 -0.53
N LYS A 3 13.88 1.16 -1.56
CA LYS A 3 14.38 0.19 -2.55
C LYS A 3 15.56 0.70 -3.35
N ILE A 4 15.48 1.96 -3.79
CA ILE A 4 16.58 2.60 -4.54
C ILE A 4 17.83 2.64 -3.67
N LYS A 5 17.70 3.09 -2.42
CA LYS A 5 18.83 3.16 -1.48
C LYS A 5 19.50 1.79 -1.27
N TYR A 6 18.71 0.72 -1.15
CA TYR A 6 19.25 -0.62 -1.00
C TYR A 6 20.04 -1.06 -2.23
N ILE A 7 19.49 -0.87 -3.44
CA ILE A 7 20.13 -1.26 -4.70
C ILE A 7 21.41 -0.45 -4.93
N LEU A 8 21.40 0.85 -4.62
CA LEU A 8 22.56 1.72 -4.74
C LEU A 8 23.70 1.36 -3.76
N ASN A 9 23.37 0.75 -2.62
CA ASN A 9 24.36 0.28 -1.64
C ASN A 9 24.84 -1.15 -1.91
N ASP A 10 24.30 -1.85 -2.88
CA ASP A 10 24.74 -3.20 -3.28
C ASP A 10 25.75 -3.09 -4.42
N THR A 11 26.72 -4.02 -4.45
CA THR A 11 27.77 -4.12 -5.47
C THR A 11 27.24 -4.20 -6.91
N ILE A 12 25.96 -4.55 -7.09
CA ILE A 12 25.32 -4.53 -8.43
C ILE A 12 25.30 -3.13 -9.03
N SER A 13 25.24 -2.07 -8.20
CA SER A 13 25.24 -0.69 -8.66
C SER A 13 26.55 -0.25 -9.30
N ASP A 14 27.67 -0.90 -8.92
CA ASP A 14 29.00 -0.61 -9.44
C ASP A 14 29.26 -1.33 -10.77
N THR A 15 28.34 -2.22 -11.18
CA THR A 15 28.47 -2.98 -12.42
C THR A 15 28.24 -2.07 -13.62
N ASN A 16 29.20 -2.03 -14.54
CA ASN A 16 29.02 -1.33 -15.80
C ASN A 16 27.79 -1.87 -16.54
N CYS A 17 26.89 -0.97 -16.94
CA CYS A 17 25.63 -1.32 -17.60
C CYS A 17 25.81 -2.21 -18.82
N LEU A 18 26.85 -1.99 -19.62
CA LEU A 18 27.14 -2.79 -20.83
C LEU A 18 27.61 -4.22 -20.50
N LYS A 19 28.09 -4.44 -19.28
CA LYS A 19 28.55 -5.77 -18.79
C LYS A 19 27.52 -6.45 -17.89
N LEU A 20 26.42 -5.76 -17.56
CA LEU A 20 25.38 -6.32 -16.70
C LEU A 20 24.75 -7.56 -17.33
N SER A 21 24.83 -8.68 -16.63
CA SER A 21 24.37 -10.00 -17.09
C SER A 21 23.50 -10.69 -16.03
N THR A 22 22.90 -11.80 -16.41
CA THR A 22 22.15 -12.67 -15.50
C THR A 22 23.00 -13.17 -14.32
N ARG A 23 24.32 -13.34 -14.51
CA ARG A 23 25.25 -13.71 -13.43
C ARG A 23 25.25 -12.68 -12.31
N HIS A 24 25.42 -11.39 -12.63
CA HIS A 24 25.40 -10.31 -11.63
C HIS A 24 24.05 -10.23 -10.89
N LEU A 25 22.96 -10.48 -11.61
CA LEU A 25 21.62 -10.52 -11.02
C LEU A 25 21.42 -11.76 -10.12
N THR A 26 22.06 -12.89 -10.43
CA THR A 26 22.04 -14.09 -9.58
C THR A 26 22.81 -13.84 -8.29
N GLU A 27 23.99 -13.25 -8.35
CA GLU A 27 24.77 -12.87 -7.19
C GLU A 27 24.03 -11.84 -6.31
N PHE A 28 23.36 -10.86 -6.92
CA PHE A 28 22.48 -9.94 -6.21
C PHE A 28 21.31 -10.66 -5.55
N ARG A 29 20.67 -11.62 -6.25
CA ARG A 29 19.57 -12.45 -5.71
C ARG A 29 20.01 -13.17 -4.45
N GLU A 30 21.17 -13.86 -4.48
CA GLU A 30 21.68 -14.61 -3.34
C GLU A 30 21.87 -13.72 -2.11
N ARG A 31 22.54 -12.58 -2.26
CA ARG A 31 22.71 -11.62 -1.17
C ARG A 31 21.35 -11.07 -0.67
N ARG A 32 20.45 -10.78 -1.58
CA ARG A 32 19.16 -10.18 -1.24
C ARG A 32 18.23 -11.12 -0.50
N LEU A 33 18.19 -12.38 -0.90
CA LEU A 33 17.34 -13.41 -0.27
C LEU A 33 17.77 -13.75 1.17
N MET A 34 18.99 -13.44 1.58
CA MET A 34 19.39 -13.55 2.99
C MET A 34 18.61 -12.61 3.92
N THR A 35 18.06 -11.51 3.39
CA THR A 35 17.41 -10.45 4.19
C THR A 35 15.95 -10.23 3.88
N VAL A 36 15.44 -10.77 2.76
CA VAL A 36 14.05 -10.55 2.34
C VAL A 36 13.41 -11.80 1.77
N SER A 37 12.09 -11.82 1.70
CA SER A 37 11.31 -12.89 1.05
C SER A 37 11.45 -12.84 -0.47
N GLY A 38 11.21 -13.98 -1.14
CA GLY A 38 11.17 -14.10 -2.59
C GLY A 38 10.21 -13.11 -3.26
N SER A 39 9.06 -12.85 -2.65
CA SER A 39 8.10 -11.85 -3.10
C SER A 39 8.67 -10.42 -3.10
N THR A 40 9.51 -10.08 -2.11
CA THR A 40 10.19 -8.79 -2.06
C THR A 40 11.28 -8.71 -3.11
N PHE A 41 12.09 -9.76 -3.25
CA PHE A 41 13.10 -9.85 -4.32
C PHE A 41 12.47 -9.70 -5.71
N ASN A 42 11.36 -10.38 -5.99
CA ASN A 42 10.65 -10.24 -7.27
C ASN A 42 10.25 -8.80 -7.59
N LYS A 43 9.89 -8.02 -6.57
CA LYS A 43 9.58 -6.59 -6.71
C LYS A 43 10.84 -5.75 -6.97
N ASP A 44 11.96 -6.12 -6.37
CA ASP A 44 13.24 -5.45 -6.59
C ASP A 44 13.76 -5.75 -8.01
N LEU A 45 13.69 -7.01 -8.44
CA LEU A 45 14.00 -7.43 -9.81
C LEU A 45 13.13 -6.72 -10.85
N SER A 46 11.83 -6.58 -10.58
CA SER A 46 10.91 -5.82 -11.45
C SER A 46 11.29 -4.35 -11.55
N PHE A 47 11.73 -3.75 -10.45
CA PHE A 47 12.20 -2.37 -10.43
C PHE A 47 13.46 -2.20 -11.26
N ILE A 48 14.49 -3.05 -11.07
CA ILE A 48 15.72 -3.03 -11.88
C ILE A 48 15.37 -3.22 -13.36
N SER A 49 14.52 -4.20 -13.68
CA SER A 49 14.05 -4.45 -15.05
C SER A 49 13.38 -3.23 -15.69
N SER A 50 12.59 -2.49 -14.91
CA SER A 50 11.92 -1.27 -15.36
C SER A 50 12.94 -0.17 -15.68
N VAL A 51 13.93 0.02 -14.80
CA VAL A 51 15.01 1.01 -15.02
C VAL A 51 15.81 0.70 -16.27
N ILE A 52 16.21 -0.56 -16.47
CA ILE A 52 16.93 -1.00 -17.68
C ILE A 52 16.07 -0.78 -18.92
N GLN A 53 14.77 -1.09 -18.85
CA GLN A 53 13.88 -0.90 -19.99
C GLN A 53 13.73 0.59 -20.35
N THR A 54 13.62 1.47 -19.35
CA THR A 54 13.63 2.93 -19.56
C THR A 54 14.95 3.39 -20.16
N ALA A 55 16.08 2.86 -19.69
CA ALA A 55 17.40 3.18 -20.24
C ALA A 55 17.50 2.82 -21.74
N ILE A 56 16.95 1.68 -22.12
CA ILE A 56 16.91 1.25 -23.54
C ILE A 56 15.98 2.15 -24.36
N ASN A 57 14.76 2.38 -23.87
CA ASN A 57 13.71 3.00 -24.66
C ASN A 57 13.86 4.54 -24.73
N ASP A 58 14.19 5.15 -23.59
CA ASP A 58 14.05 6.60 -23.45
C ASP A 58 15.42 7.31 -23.40
N TRP A 59 16.47 6.63 -22.87
CA TRP A 59 17.80 7.24 -22.73
C TRP A 59 18.78 6.85 -23.84
N GLY A 60 18.38 5.97 -24.74
CA GLY A 60 19.22 5.50 -25.84
C GLY A 60 20.45 4.70 -25.42
N ILE A 61 20.44 4.16 -24.19
CA ILE A 61 21.55 3.33 -23.72
C ILE A 61 21.43 1.94 -24.35
N TYR A 62 22.48 1.54 -25.05
CA TYR A 62 22.48 0.24 -25.70
C TYR A 62 22.60 -0.90 -24.68
N PHE A 63 21.62 -1.80 -24.69
CA PHE A 63 21.66 -3.11 -24.04
C PHE A 63 21.29 -4.16 -25.08
N PRO A 64 22.06 -5.25 -25.23
CA PRO A 64 21.68 -6.34 -26.15
C PRO A 64 20.31 -6.93 -25.84
N SER A 65 20.00 -7.04 -24.54
CA SER A 65 18.70 -7.44 -24.00
C SER A 65 18.60 -7.06 -22.53
N ASN A 66 17.38 -6.98 -22.01
CA ASN A 66 17.19 -6.75 -20.56
C ASN A 66 17.45 -8.07 -19.80
N PRO A 67 18.58 -8.22 -19.06
CA PRO A 67 18.96 -9.47 -18.43
C PRO A 67 18.00 -9.92 -17.32
N CYS A 68 17.23 -8.99 -16.75
CA CYS A 68 16.22 -9.33 -15.73
C CYS A 68 15.08 -10.20 -16.30
N ARG A 69 14.83 -10.17 -17.61
CA ARG A 69 13.77 -10.98 -18.23
C ARG A 69 14.13 -12.46 -18.30
N ALA A 70 15.41 -12.79 -18.33
CA ALA A 70 15.89 -14.15 -18.30
C ALA A 70 15.95 -14.75 -16.88
N MET A 71 15.79 -13.93 -15.85
CA MET A 71 15.81 -14.38 -14.46
C MET A 71 14.50 -15.09 -14.09
N LYS A 72 14.61 -16.28 -13.54
CA LYS A 72 13.47 -16.97 -12.92
C LYS A 72 13.04 -16.22 -11.65
N ARG A 73 11.74 -15.99 -11.54
CA ARG A 73 11.16 -15.39 -10.33
C ARG A 73 11.13 -16.38 -9.18
N GLU A 74 11.31 -15.84 -7.98
CA GLU A 74 11.18 -16.61 -6.75
C GLU A 74 9.72 -16.98 -6.49
N LYS A 75 9.52 -18.08 -5.75
CA LYS A 75 8.19 -18.48 -5.29
C LYS A 75 7.63 -17.38 -4.39
N GLU A 76 6.45 -16.91 -4.72
CA GLU A 76 5.75 -15.91 -3.88
C GLU A 76 5.12 -16.61 -2.67
N ASN A 77 5.04 -15.87 -1.57
CA ASN A 77 4.32 -16.34 -0.39
C ASN A 77 2.84 -16.50 -0.74
N GLN A 78 2.21 -17.49 -0.13
CA GLN A 78 0.77 -17.67 -0.23
C GLN A 78 0.04 -16.37 0.18
N PRO A 79 -1.02 -15.97 -0.53
CA PRO A 79 -1.88 -14.88 -0.09
C PRO A 79 -2.35 -15.12 1.35
N ARG A 80 -2.54 -14.05 2.10
CA ARG A 80 -3.19 -14.16 3.41
C ARG A 80 -4.69 -14.33 3.16
N ASP A 81 -5.24 -15.42 3.67
CA ASP A 81 -6.65 -15.79 3.61
C ASP A 81 -7.37 -15.63 4.94
N ARG A 82 -6.63 -15.23 5.99
CA ARG A 82 -7.19 -15.00 7.31
C ARG A 82 -8.22 -13.87 7.28
N ILE A 83 -9.42 -14.19 7.73
CA ILE A 83 -10.54 -13.28 7.96
C ILE A 83 -10.57 -12.94 9.46
N LEU A 84 -11.00 -11.73 9.78
CA LEU A 84 -11.19 -11.28 11.16
C LEU A 84 -12.45 -11.95 11.73
N GLU A 85 -12.29 -12.76 12.77
CA GLU A 85 -13.41 -13.42 13.42
C GLU A 85 -14.24 -12.42 14.26
N PRO A 86 -15.54 -12.71 14.51
CA PRO A 86 -16.42 -11.77 15.21
C PRO A 86 -15.91 -11.36 16.60
N GLU A 87 -15.33 -12.30 17.35
CA GLU A 87 -14.75 -12.07 18.67
C GLU A 87 -13.52 -11.17 18.58
N GLU A 88 -12.62 -11.44 17.63
CA GLU A 88 -11.44 -10.61 17.36
C GLU A 88 -11.83 -9.19 16.93
N GLN A 89 -12.90 -9.07 16.15
CA GLN A 89 -13.44 -7.76 15.74
C GLN A 89 -13.92 -6.97 16.95
N LYS A 90 -14.61 -7.63 17.87
CA LYS A 90 -15.11 -7.02 19.11
C LYS A 90 -13.95 -6.52 19.96
N GLU A 91 -12.97 -7.38 20.25
CA GLU A 91 -11.77 -7.05 21.01
C GLU A 91 -10.98 -5.88 20.39
N LEU A 92 -10.82 -5.90 19.05
CA LEU A 92 -10.18 -4.81 18.32
C LEU A 92 -10.91 -3.48 18.52
N LEU A 93 -12.23 -3.47 18.43
CA LEU A 93 -13.02 -2.26 18.58
C LEU A 93 -13.07 -1.76 20.04
N GLU A 94 -13.01 -2.67 21.00
CA GLU A 94 -12.87 -2.34 22.42
C GLU A 94 -11.49 -1.72 22.69
N SER A 95 -10.42 -2.31 22.18
CA SER A 95 -9.06 -1.76 22.29
C SER A 95 -8.97 -0.37 21.65
N CYS A 96 -9.58 -0.17 20.48
CA CYS A 96 -9.65 1.15 19.84
C CYS A 96 -10.41 2.19 20.69
N ALA A 97 -11.35 1.76 21.54
CA ALA A 97 -12.10 2.66 22.42
C ALA A 97 -11.29 3.12 23.63
N LEU A 98 -10.27 2.36 24.05
CA LEU A 98 -9.38 2.72 25.15
C LEU A 98 -8.36 3.81 24.74
N VAL A 99 -8.11 3.95 23.44
CA VAL A 99 -7.23 5.00 22.95
C VAL A 99 -7.93 6.36 23.08
N ASN A 100 -7.22 7.34 23.63
CA ASN A 100 -7.75 8.70 23.81
C ASN A 100 -7.86 9.46 22.46
N ASN A 101 -8.65 8.90 21.53
CA ASN A 101 -8.97 9.51 20.26
C ASN A 101 -10.36 9.10 19.76
N PRO A 102 -11.33 10.03 19.69
CA PRO A 102 -12.72 9.70 19.37
C PRO A 102 -12.94 9.20 17.95
N TYR A 103 -11.99 9.44 17.03
CA TYR A 103 -12.11 9.06 15.63
C TYR A 103 -11.55 7.67 15.32
N LEU A 104 -10.70 7.08 16.19
CA LEU A 104 -10.02 5.82 15.88
C LEU A 104 -11.01 4.66 15.76
N LYS A 105 -11.83 4.43 16.78
CA LYS A 105 -12.84 3.35 16.79
C LYS A 105 -13.80 3.44 15.61
N PRO A 106 -14.50 4.57 15.36
CA PRO A 106 -15.43 4.67 14.22
C PRO A 106 -14.70 4.55 12.87
N MET A 107 -13.46 5.03 12.75
CA MET A 107 -12.65 4.87 11.54
C MET A 107 -12.34 3.39 11.26
N VAL A 108 -11.92 2.63 12.28
CA VAL A 108 -11.64 1.19 12.15
C VAL A 108 -12.93 0.44 11.81
N GLN A 109 -14.01 0.71 12.51
CA GLN A 109 -15.31 0.10 12.26
C GLN A 109 -15.79 0.38 10.82
N PHE A 110 -15.68 1.62 10.34
CA PHE A 110 -16.00 1.98 8.97
C PHE A 110 -15.13 1.25 7.95
N SER A 111 -13.84 1.06 8.25
CA SER A 111 -12.94 0.32 7.35
C SER A 111 -13.30 -1.17 7.24
N ILE A 112 -13.76 -1.78 8.32
CA ILE A 112 -14.24 -3.17 8.32
C ILE A 112 -15.52 -3.29 7.46
N GLU A 113 -16.47 -2.37 7.61
CA GLU A 113 -17.74 -2.37 6.88
C GLU A 113 -17.58 -2.11 5.38
N THR A 114 -16.53 -1.40 4.95
CA THR A 114 -16.41 -0.90 3.57
C THR A 114 -15.20 -1.41 2.81
N ALA A 115 -14.24 -2.02 3.48
CA ALA A 115 -12.95 -2.43 2.91
C ALA A 115 -12.20 -1.31 2.14
N VAL A 116 -12.44 -0.05 2.49
CA VAL A 116 -11.81 1.12 1.87
C VAL A 116 -10.34 1.18 2.25
N ARG A 117 -9.47 1.48 1.30
CA ARG A 117 -8.03 1.60 1.58
C ARG A 117 -7.75 2.71 2.59
N ARG A 118 -6.76 2.51 3.47
CA ARG A 118 -6.40 3.50 4.51
C ARG A 118 -6.19 4.92 3.96
N SER A 119 -5.58 5.07 2.80
CA SER A 119 -5.36 6.39 2.20
C SER A 119 -6.65 7.04 1.72
N GLU A 120 -7.57 6.27 1.19
CA GLU A 120 -8.89 6.71 0.76
C GLU A 120 -9.74 7.07 1.99
N LEU A 121 -9.72 6.23 3.02
CA LEU A 121 -10.41 6.42 4.29
C LEU A 121 -10.06 7.76 4.96
N LEU A 122 -8.76 8.07 5.07
CA LEU A 122 -8.27 9.33 5.63
C LEU A 122 -8.54 10.56 4.73
N GLY A 123 -8.87 10.32 3.47
CA GLY A 123 -9.25 11.34 2.50
C GLY A 123 -10.74 11.62 2.41
N ILE A 124 -11.60 10.88 3.14
CA ILE A 124 -13.05 11.06 3.07
C ILE A 124 -13.44 12.45 3.56
N ARG A 125 -14.22 13.15 2.74
CA ARG A 125 -14.80 14.45 3.07
C ARG A 125 -16.32 14.40 2.99
N TYR A 126 -17.00 15.20 3.81
CA TYR A 126 -18.46 15.26 3.83
C TYR A 126 -19.06 15.61 2.47
N ARG A 127 -18.40 16.45 1.66
CA ARG A 127 -18.84 16.80 0.30
C ARG A 127 -18.91 15.61 -0.68
N ASN A 128 -18.21 14.52 -0.35
CA ASN A 128 -18.14 13.31 -1.17
C ASN A 128 -19.21 12.29 -0.77
N ILE A 129 -20.00 12.56 0.27
CA ILE A 129 -21.03 11.66 0.78
C ILE A 129 -22.40 12.13 0.27
N ASN A 130 -23.08 11.25 -0.44
CA ASN A 130 -24.49 11.46 -0.79
C ASN A 130 -25.37 10.75 0.26
N PHE A 131 -25.83 11.52 1.25
CA PHE A 131 -26.65 11.00 2.32
C PHE A 131 -28.04 10.52 1.85
N LYS A 132 -28.59 11.10 0.77
CA LYS A 132 -29.88 10.70 0.20
C LYS A 132 -29.80 9.32 -0.46
N ASN A 133 -28.75 9.09 -1.23
CA ASN A 133 -28.57 7.86 -1.99
C ASN A 133 -27.70 6.83 -1.25
N ARG A 134 -27.21 7.16 -0.03
CA ARG A 134 -26.29 6.33 0.78
C ARG A 134 -25.09 5.86 -0.03
N THR A 135 -24.41 6.80 -0.69
CA THR A 135 -23.21 6.51 -1.47
C THR A 135 -22.05 7.40 -1.07
N LEU A 136 -20.83 6.91 -1.25
CA LEU A 136 -19.58 7.62 -1.01
C LEU A 136 -18.74 7.62 -2.27
N LEU A 137 -18.37 8.79 -2.75
CA LEU A 137 -17.39 8.98 -3.82
C LEU A 137 -15.99 8.94 -3.25
N LEU A 138 -15.20 7.95 -3.65
CA LEU A 138 -13.78 7.83 -3.31
C LEU A 138 -12.95 8.45 -4.43
N THR A 139 -12.26 9.53 -4.12
CA THR A 139 -11.38 10.26 -5.03
C THR A 139 -9.92 9.96 -4.76
N ASN A 140 -9.01 10.29 -5.69
CA ASN A 140 -7.57 10.07 -5.56
C ASN A 140 -7.20 8.61 -5.22
N THR A 141 -7.86 7.66 -5.88
CA THR A 141 -7.57 6.25 -5.68
C THR A 141 -6.19 5.88 -6.22
N LYS A 142 -5.61 4.78 -5.76
CA LYS A 142 -4.28 4.31 -6.21
C LYS A 142 -4.14 4.17 -7.73
N ASN A 143 -5.26 3.92 -8.42
CA ASN A 143 -5.28 3.73 -9.88
C ASN A 143 -5.68 5.02 -10.64
N GLY A 144 -5.77 6.16 -9.95
CA GLY A 144 -6.15 7.45 -10.55
C GLY A 144 -7.63 7.56 -10.98
N LYS A 145 -8.44 6.52 -10.76
CA LYS A 145 -9.88 6.53 -11.12
C LYS A 145 -10.72 6.68 -9.87
N ASP A 146 -11.62 7.64 -9.89
CA ASP A 146 -12.62 7.80 -8.85
C ASP A 146 -13.65 6.66 -8.92
N ARG A 147 -14.18 6.26 -7.77
CA ARG A 147 -15.24 5.26 -7.70
C ARG A 147 -16.25 5.59 -6.62
N THR A 148 -17.50 5.27 -6.88
CA THR A 148 -18.59 5.38 -5.90
C THR A 148 -18.86 4.01 -5.29
N ILE A 149 -18.97 3.98 -3.97
CA ILE A 149 -19.35 2.78 -3.22
C ILE A 149 -20.71 3.00 -2.52
N PRO A 150 -21.56 1.98 -2.43
CA PRO A 150 -22.75 2.01 -1.59
C PRO A 150 -22.34 1.91 -0.12
N LEU A 151 -23.14 2.50 0.76
CA LEU A 151 -22.94 2.45 2.20
C LEU A 151 -23.96 1.51 2.83
N SER A 152 -23.50 0.53 3.60
CA SER A 152 -24.34 -0.25 4.49
C SER A 152 -25.00 0.66 5.53
N GLU A 153 -26.08 0.19 6.18
CA GLU A 153 -26.72 0.95 7.26
C GLU A 153 -25.70 1.34 8.36
N LYS A 154 -24.86 0.39 8.76
CA LYS A 154 -23.85 0.65 9.78
C LYS A 154 -22.81 1.69 9.33
N ALA A 155 -22.29 1.56 8.10
CA ALA A 155 -21.34 2.52 7.53
C ALA A 155 -21.96 3.93 7.43
N PHE A 156 -23.21 4.01 7.03
CA PHE A 156 -23.97 5.26 6.96
C PHE A 156 -24.09 5.94 8.33
N LEU A 157 -24.52 5.18 9.35
CA LEU A 157 -24.69 5.69 10.72
C LEU A 157 -23.33 6.16 11.31
N ILE A 158 -22.24 5.45 11.04
CA ILE A 158 -20.90 5.86 11.45
C ILE A 158 -20.57 7.24 10.87
N LEU A 159 -20.80 7.45 9.57
CA LEU A 159 -20.49 8.74 8.93
C LEU A 159 -21.40 9.87 9.44
N GLN A 160 -22.65 9.56 9.73
CA GLN A 160 -23.62 10.51 10.23
C GLN A 160 -23.31 10.97 11.65
N SER A 161 -22.79 10.07 12.51
CA SER A 161 -22.48 10.34 13.90
C SER A 161 -21.17 11.13 14.10
N GLN A 162 -20.32 11.26 13.06
CA GLN A 162 -19.06 11.97 13.23
C GLN A 162 -19.29 13.49 13.31
N PRO A 163 -18.59 14.19 14.22
CA PRO A 163 -18.67 15.65 14.30
C PRO A 163 -18.09 16.29 13.05
N ARG A 164 -18.76 17.32 12.56
CA ARG A 164 -18.31 18.07 11.39
C ARG A 164 -17.04 18.86 11.70
N GLN A 165 -16.00 18.59 10.93
CA GLN A 165 -14.73 19.32 11.02
C GLN A 165 -14.73 20.54 10.10
N PHE A 166 -14.00 21.57 10.50
CA PHE A 166 -13.86 22.80 9.70
C PHE A 166 -13.24 22.54 8.32
N ASP A 167 -12.27 21.62 8.26
CA ASP A 167 -11.61 21.22 7.01
C ASP A 167 -12.45 20.23 6.16
N GLY A 168 -13.63 19.86 6.62
CA GLY A 168 -14.58 18.97 5.96
C GLY A 168 -14.20 17.50 5.95
N ARG A 169 -13.11 17.07 6.62
CA ARG A 169 -12.75 15.67 6.76
C ARG A 169 -13.68 14.97 7.75
N VAL A 170 -13.98 13.70 7.45
CA VAL A 170 -14.77 12.84 8.35
C VAL A 170 -13.89 12.27 9.47
N PHE A 171 -12.70 11.79 9.11
CA PHE A 171 -11.72 11.26 10.04
C PHE A 171 -10.45 12.15 10.01
N PRO A 172 -10.32 13.14 10.92
CA PRO A 172 -9.24 14.12 10.89
C PRO A 172 -7.94 13.54 11.48
N LEU A 173 -7.55 12.35 11.03
CA LEU A 173 -6.34 11.67 11.42
C LEU A 173 -5.30 11.71 10.30
N THR A 174 -4.03 11.71 10.69
CA THR A 174 -2.90 11.54 9.77
C THR A 174 -2.46 10.09 9.72
N LYS A 175 -1.74 9.71 8.64
CA LYS A 175 -1.17 8.36 8.51
C LYS A 175 -0.25 7.99 9.68
N ASN A 176 0.51 8.96 10.20
CA ASN A 176 1.44 8.76 11.31
C ASN A 176 0.70 8.56 12.63
N GLN A 177 -0.36 9.33 12.89
CA GLN A 177 -1.21 9.13 14.07
C GLN A 177 -1.86 7.74 14.07
N VAL A 178 -2.44 7.31 12.94
CA VAL A 178 -3.02 5.97 12.83
C VAL A 178 -1.95 4.89 13.07
N LYS A 179 -0.73 5.06 12.50
CA LYS A 179 0.37 4.13 12.75
C LYS A 179 0.76 4.09 14.24
N HIS A 180 0.84 5.23 14.89
CA HIS A 180 1.17 5.34 16.31
C HIS A 180 0.14 4.61 17.19
N TYR A 181 -1.15 4.87 16.99
CA TYR A 181 -2.22 4.21 17.73
C TYR A 181 -2.27 2.69 17.51
N TRP A 182 -1.81 2.22 16.34
CA TRP A 182 -1.76 0.79 16.02
C TRP A 182 -0.57 0.06 16.65
N GLN A 183 0.36 0.77 17.22
CA GLN A 183 1.56 0.23 17.89
C GLN A 183 1.46 0.25 19.41
N GLN A 184 0.41 0.85 19.98
CA GLN A 184 0.08 0.82 21.40
C GLN A 184 -0.74 -0.44 21.73
#